data_5473d2a275223c617b0593559b89df71
#
_entry.id   5473d2a275223c617b0593559b89df71
#
_cell.length_a   1.000
_cell.length_b   1.000
_cell.length_c   1.000
_cell.angle_alpha   90.00
_cell.angle_beta   90.00
_cell.angle_gamma   90.00
#
_symmetry.space_group_name_H-M   'P 1'
#
loop_
_entity.id
_entity.type
_entity.pdbx_description
1 polymer ?
#
loop_
_entity_poly.entity_id
_entity_poly.type
_entity_poly.pdbx_seq_one_letter_code
_entity_poly.pdbx_strand_id
1 'polypeptide(L)'
;MAAFVLSNKAVEDLSEIWSYTREAWSEHQADTYYHMLLDACRELADGKVAGKAYPEIHLDVSGFRIGQHIVFYRDNDQGEIEIIRILHSRMDLRNRMQD
;
A
#
# COMPACT_ATOMS: atom_id res chain seq x y z
N MET A 1 -2.23 -19.43 7.76
CA MET A 1 -1.75 -18.53 6.70
C MET A 1 -2.38 -17.17 6.87
N ALA A 2 -1.57 -16.14 7.03
CA ALA A 2 -2.08 -14.79 7.21
C ALA A 2 -2.60 -14.23 5.89
N ALA A 3 -3.59 -13.35 5.97
CA ALA A 3 -4.24 -12.80 4.81
C ALA A 3 -4.29 -11.28 4.90
N PHE A 4 -4.43 -10.64 3.76
CA PHE A 4 -4.70 -9.22 3.70
C PHE A 4 -5.86 -8.97 2.75
N VAL A 5 -6.54 -7.83 2.95
CA VAL A 5 -7.60 -7.38 2.08
C VAL A 5 -7.27 -5.98 1.59
N LEU A 6 -7.70 -5.66 0.38
CA LEU A 6 -7.48 -4.35 -0.22
C LEU A 6 -8.78 -3.56 -0.17
N SER A 7 -8.71 -2.31 0.30
CA SER A 7 -9.85 -1.41 0.20
C SER A 7 -10.10 -1.08 -1.28
N ASN A 8 -11.28 -0.58 -1.60
CA ASN A 8 -11.58 -0.13 -2.96
C ASN A 8 -10.60 0.96 -3.41
N LYS A 9 -10.26 1.86 -2.53
CA LYS A 9 -9.28 2.91 -2.83
C LYS A 9 -7.89 2.34 -3.10
N ALA A 10 -7.48 1.33 -2.35
CA ALA A 10 -6.18 0.69 -2.57
C ALA A 10 -6.14 -0.01 -3.94
N VAL A 11 -7.24 -0.63 -4.35
CA VAL A 11 -7.32 -1.25 -5.68
C VAL A 11 -7.17 -0.18 -6.77
N GLU A 12 -7.84 0.96 -6.61
CA GLU A 12 -7.71 2.07 -7.53
C GLU A 12 -6.27 2.60 -7.57
N ASP A 13 -5.64 2.73 -6.40
CA ASP A 13 -4.26 3.19 -6.31
C ASP A 13 -3.32 2.25 -7.08
N LEU A 14 -3.48 0.95 -6.91
CA LEU A 14 -2.66 -0.04 -7.62
C LEU A 14 -2.83 0.07 -9.13
N SER A 15 -4.06 0.26 -9.58
CA SER A 15 -4.37 0.40 -11.01
C SER A 15 -3.70 1.64 -11.59
N GLU A 16 -3.77 2.75 -10.88
CA GLU A 16 -3.14 4.00 -11.31
C GLU A 16 -1.62 3.91 -11.33
N ILE A 17 -1.04 3.25 -10.32
CA ILE A 17 0.40 3.03 -10.25
C ILE A 17 0.86 2.21 -11.45
N TRP A 18 0.12 1.15 -11.77
CA TRP A 18 0.46 0.30 -12.92
C TRP A 18 0.41 1.09 -14.23
N SER A 19 -0.67 1.84 -14.44
CA SER A 19 -0.84 2.63 -15.67
C SER A 19 0.25 3.69 -15.83
N TYR A 20 0.56 4.39 -14.75
CA TYR A 20 1.61 5.40 -14.76
C TYR A 20 2.97 4.78 -15.07
N THR A 21 3.28 3.66 -14.43
CA THR A 21 4.58 3.00 -14.61
C THR A 21 4.72 2.47 -16.04
N ARG A 22 3.62 1.93 -16.60
CA ARG A 22 3.62 1.46 -17.98
C ARG A 22 3.92 2.60 -18.95
N GLU A 23 3.28 3.75 -18.76
CA GLU A 23 3.48 4.89 -19.65
C GLU A 23 4.85 5.52 -19.50
N ALA A 24 5.34 5.64 -18.26
CA ALA A 24 6.64 6.28 -17.99
C ALA A 24 7.81 5.37 -18.36
N TRP A 25 7.64 4.05 -18.26
CA TRP A 25 8.73 3.09 -18.45
C TRP A 25 8.36 2.01 -19.44
N SER A 26 7.63 0.97 -19.00
CA SER A 26 7.26 -0.15 -19.85
C SER A 26 6.22 -1.01 -19.14
N GLU A 27 5.57 -1.88 -19.90
CA GLU A 27 4.64 -2.86 -19.34
C GLU A 27 5.37 -3.84 -18.41
N HIS A 28 6.57 -4.28 -18.80
CA HIS A 28 7.35 -5.18 -17.97
C HIS A 28 7.71 -4.54 -16.63
N GLN A 29 8.11 -3.28 -16.64
CA GLN A 29 8.44 -2.55 -15.43
C GLN A 29 7.19 -2.38 -14.55
N ALA A 30 6.05 -2.10 -15.17
CA ALA A 30 4.78 -1.96 -14.44
C ALA A 30 4.41 -3.26 -13.73
N ASP A 31 4.53 -4.39 -14.42
CA ASP A 31 4.23 -5.70 -13.83
C ASP A 31 5.17 -6.01 -12.68
N THR A 32 6.46 -5.74 -12.84
CA THR A 32 7.46 -6.00 -11.81
C THR A 32 7.16 -5.18 -10.55
N TYR A 33 6.88 -3.90 -10.74
CA TYR A 33 6.60 -3.01 -9.62
C TYR A 33 5.30 -3.39 -8.90
N TYR A 34 4.26 -3.73 -9.68
CA TYR A 34 2.99 -4.18 -9.14
C TYR A 34 3.15 -5.40 -8.25
N HIS A 35 3.91 -6.39 -8.73
CA HIS A 35 4.16 -7.60 -7.94
C HIS A 35 4.98 -7.31 -6.68
N MET A 36 5.92 -6.38 -6.77
CA MET A 36 6.71 -5.96 -5.61
C MET A 36 5.80 -5.38 -4.53
N LEU A 37 4.82 -4.56 -4.92
CA LEU A 37 3.86 -3.98 -3.96
C LEU A 37 2.99 -5.05 -3.32
N LEU A 38 2.50 -6.01 -4.12
CA LEU A 38 1.68 -7.10 -3.57
C LEU A 38 2.48 -8.01 -2.66
N ASP A 39 3.74 -8.28 -2.99
CA ASP A 39 4.60 -9.09 -2.13
C ASP A 39 4.83 -8.39 -0.78
N ALA A 40 4.96 -7.08 -0.79
CA ALA A 40 5.07 -6.31 0.46
C ALA A 40 3.81 -6.48 1.31
N CYS A 41 2.64 -6.45 0.69
CA CYS A 41 1.39 -6.68 1.41
C CYS A 41 1.35 -8.06 2.05
N ARG A 42 1.80 -9.09 1.34
CA ARG A 42 1.87 -10.44 1.88
C ARG A 42 2.84 -10.54 3.04
N GLU A 43 4.00 -9.91 2.92
CA GLU A 43 5.00 -9.93 3.99
C GLU A 43 4.50 -9.20 5.24
N LEU A 44 3.75 -8.12 5.07
CA LEU A 44 3.11 -7.44 6.19
C LEU A 44 2.08 -8.35 6.87
N ALA A 45 1.27 -9.05 6.08
CA ALA A 45 0.26 -9.97 6.60
C ALA A 45 0.89 -11.15 7.33
N ASP A 46 2.04 -11.63 6.83
CA ASP A 46 2.75 -12.76 7.44
C ASP A 46 3.59 -12.35 8.65
N GLY A 47 3.68 -11.06 8.93
CA GLY A 47 4.48 -10.57 10.05
C GLY A 47 5.99 -10.58 9.80
N LYS A 48 6.40 -10.75 8.55
CA LYS A 48 7.84 -10.77 8.21
C LYS A 48 8.45 -9.39 8.22
N VAL A 49 7.63 -8.36 7.95
CA VAL A 49 8.05 -6.96 8.02
C VAL A 49 6.97 -6.18 8.76
N ALA A 50 7.33 -5.02 9.28
CA ALA A 50 6.38 -4.16 9.97
C ALA A 50 6.63 -2.72 9.55
N GLY A 51 5.53 -1.98 9.40
CA GLY A 51 5.61 -0.55 9.14
C GLY A 51 5.76 0.22 10.43
N LYS A 52 5.70 1.54 10.30
CA LYS A 52 5.72 2.42 11.47
C LYS A 52 4.39 3.15 11.60
N ALA A 53 4.09 3.61 12.81
CA ALA A 53 2.87 4.36 13.06
C ALA A 53 2.89 5.71 12.35
N TYR A 54 1.73 6.13 11.88
CA TYR A 54 1.52 7.44 11.27
C TYR A 54 0.41 8.17 12.03
N PRO A 55 0.67 8.55 13.30
CA PRO A 55 -0.37 9.17 14.12
C PRO A 55 -0.86 10.50 13.56
N GLU A 56 -0.04 11.19 12.77
CA GLU A 56 -0.43 12.42 12.10
C GLU A 56 -1.52 12.20 11.06
N ILE A 57 -1.71 10.94 10.61
CA ILE A 57 -2.78 10.58 9.68
C ILE A 57 -3.95 10.01 10.46
N HIS A 58 -3.70 8.94 11.24
CA HIS A 58 -4.71 8.33 12.10
C HIS A 58 -4.01 7.44 13.12
N LEU A 59 -4.62 7.31 14.32
CA LEU A 59 -3.99 6.62 15.44
C LEU A 59 -3.73 5.13 15.18
N ASP A 60 -4.60 4.47 14.42
CA ASP A 60 -4.48 3.03 14.17
C ASP A 60 -3.91 2.68 12.81
N VAL A 61 -3.39 3.67 12.09
CA VAL A 61 -2.82 3.45 10.76
C VAL A 61 -1.31 3.36 10.83
N SER A 62 -0.75 2.34 10.18
CA SER A 62 0.69 2.17 10.00
C SER A 62 1.00 2.27 8.51
N GLY A 63 2.25 2.60 8.20
CA GLY A 63 2.72 2.69 6.83
C GLY A 63 4.03 1.97 6.64
N PHE A 64 4.16 1.23 5.55
CA PHE A 64 5.38 0.54 5.19
C PHE A 64 5.86 1.08 3.85
N ARG A 65 7.07 1.67 3.86
CA ARG A 65 7.64 2.21 2.63
C ARG A 65 8.25 1.11 1.80
N ILE A 66 7.90 1.10 0.51
CA ILE A 66 8.50 0.21 -0.46
C ILE A 66 8.64 0.94 -1.79
N GLY A 67 9.85 0.95 -2.36
CA GLY A 67 10.11 1.73 -3.56
C GLY A 67 9.81 3.19 -3.33
N GLN A 68 8.99 3.76 -4.21
CA GLN A 68 8.57 5.16 -4.13
C GLN A 68 7.23 5.35 -3.44
N HIS A 69 6.65 4.27 -2.90
CA HIS A 69 5.30 4.29 -2.34
C HIS A 69 5.28 3.89 -0.88
N ILE A 70 4.19 4.23 -0.21
CA ILE A 70 3.93 3.81 1.16
C ILE A 70 2.62 3.04 1.16
N VAL A 71 2.66 1.82 1.70
CA VAL A 71 1.49 0.98 1.88
C VAL A 71 0.92 1.28 3.25
N PHE A 72 -0.25 1.94 3.28
CA PHE A 72 -0.93 2.24 4.55
C PHE A 72 -1.89 1.13 4.89
N TYR A 73 -1.82 0.65 6.12
CA TYR A 73 -2.58 -0.52 6.55
C TYR A 73 -2.96 -0.42 8.03
N ARG A 74 -3.89 -1.25 8.42
CA ARG A 74 -4.29 -1.43 9.82
C ARG A 74 -4.76 -2.87 10.02
N ASP A 75 -4.77 -3.31 11.27
CA ASP A 75 -5.36 -4.60 11.61
C ASP A 75 -6.87 -4.46 11.66
N ASN A 76 -7.58 -5.42 11.10
CA ASN A 76 -9.03 -5.43 11.18
C ASN A 76 -9.49 -6.37 12.31
N ASP A 77 -10.81 -6.41 12.55
CA ASP A 77 -11.37 -7.17 13.66
C ASP A 77 -11.27 -8.69 13.46
N GLN A 78 -10.90 -9.13 12.25
CA GLN A 78 -10.84 -10.55 11.91
C GLN A 78 -9.42 -11.08 11.91
N GLY A 79 -8.47 -10.30 12.43
CA GLY A 79 -7.07 -10.71 12.48
C GLY A 79 -6.36 -10.60 11.14
N GLU A 80 -6.95 -9.92 10.19
CA GLU A 80 -6.35 -9.67 8.88
C GLU A 80 -5.78 -8.25 8.83
N ILE A 81 -4.91 -8.02 7.87
CA ILE A 81 -4.42 -6.68 7.57
C ILE A 81 -5.28 -6.09 6.46
N GLU A 82 -5.80 -4.89 6.69
CA GLU A 82 -6.52 -4.14 5.67
C GLU A 82 -5.57 -3.11 5.07
N ILE A 83 -5.34 -3.21 3.76
CA ILE A 83 -4.55 -2.23 3.03
C ILE A 83 -5.50 -1.10 2.65
N ILE A 84 -5.28 0.08 3.24
CA ILE A 84 -6.19 1.22 3.12
C ILE A 84 -5.89 2.05 1.89
N ARG A 85 -4.62 2.38 1.70
CA ARG A 85 -4.16 3.19 0.56
C ARG A 85 -2.73 2.78 0.21
N ILE A 86 -2.37 3.01 -1.06
CA ILE A 86 -0.98 2.89 -1.50
C ILE A 86 -0.67 4.21 -2.21
N LEU A 87 0.10 5.07 -1.56
CA LEU A 87 0.32 6.43 -2.03
C LEU A 87 1.80 6.69 -2.26
N HIS A 88 2.09 7.55 -3.24
CA HIS A 88 3.46 7.98 -3.50
C HIS A 88 3.98 8.75 -2.29
N SER A 89 5.24 8.50 -1.91
CA SER A 89 5.82 9.09 -0.71
C SER A 89 5.92 10.61 -0.75
N ARG A 90 5.82 11.22 -1.93
CA ARG A 90 5.89 12.68 -2.11
C ARG A 90 4.53 13.36 -2.14
N MET A 91 3.43 12.59 -2.07
CA MET A 91 2.10 13.18 -2.03
C MET A 91 1.83 13.82 -0.68
N ASP A 92 0.84 14.73 -0.64
CA ASP A 92 0.31 15.21 0.62
C ASP A 92 -0.53 14.09 1.24
N LEU A 93 0.11 13.28 2.06
CA LEU A 93 -0.49 12.03 2.56
C LEU A 93 -1.75 12.28 3.37
N ARG A 94 -1.76 13.32 4.19
CA ARG A 94 -2.90 13.61 5.05
C ARG A 94 -4.15 13.92 4.21
N ASN A 95 -4.01 14.77 3.21
CA ASN A 95 -5.15 15.13 2.36
C ASN A 95 -5.59 13.95 1.49
N ARG A 96 -4.64 13.17 0.99
CA ARG A 96 -4.96 12.01 0.17
C ARG A 96 -5.71 10.93 0.94
N MET A 97 -5.39 10.77 2.21
CA MET A 97 -6.09 9.77 3.04
C MET A 97 -7.54 10.12 3.30
N GLN A 98 -7.91 11.38 3.14
CA GLN A 98 -9.28 11.84 3.36
C GLN A 98 -10.15 11.76 2.11
N ASP A 99 -9.57 11.48 0.97
CA ASP A 99 -10.30 11.41 -0.31
C ASP A 99 -11.31 10.26 -0.36
#